data_85f1008322e6485d44172f342ce9f472
#
_entry.id   85f1008322e6485d44172f342ce9f472
#
_cell.length_a   1.000
_cell.length_b   1.000
_cell.length_c   1.000
_cell.angle_alpha   90.00
_cell.angle_beta   90.00
_cell.angle_gamma   90.00
#
_symmetry.space_group_name_H-M   'P 1'
#
loop_
_entity.id
_entity.type
_entity.pdbx_description
1 polymer ?
#
loop_
_entity_poly.entity_id
_entity_poly.type
_entity_poly.pdbx_seq_one_letter_code
_entity_poly.pdbx_strand_id
1 'polypeptide(L)'
;MQENNIFPFLWMRGESEEVIRTEMEKISESNIRAVCLEARPHPDFAGEGWWHDVDIVLDEAKKRGMKIWILDDAHFPTGQANGLLPEKYPERARRYLYTQFVEATGPIPCAQVDVELLAKKQFTWMDFGKPQVKPVLDEKQILSVTAYQVIRGDILSEEGTDLTENVKDGILTWDVPEGTWRIFVNFMTTDFGAGPEYINYIDEDSVRVLIESVYEAHYKHYKDEFGKTILGFFSDEPGFYNTDDLKMDDKIGEKMM
;
A
#
# COMPACT_ATOMS: atom_id res chain seq x y z
N MET A 1 -15.85 -27.91 -30.70
CA MET A 1 -16.28 -27.29 -29.45
C MET A 1 -15.67 -25.90 -29.41
N GLN A 2 -16.44 -24.91 -29.04
CA GLN A 2 -15.94 -23.54 -28.89
C GLN A 2 -14.98 -23.52 -27.69
N GLU A 3 -13.79 -22.95 -27.84
CA GLU A 3 -12.84 -22.82 -26.74
C GLU A 3 -13.44 -21.91 -25.65
N ASN A 4 -13.34 -22.33 -24.40
CA ASN A 4 -13.77 -21.54 -23.27
C ASN A 4 -12.54 -20.71 -22.78
N ASN A 5 -12.64 -19.39 -22.88
CA ASN A 5 -11.58 -18.45 -22.50
C ASN A 5 -11.80 -17.84 -21.09
N ILE A 6 -12.60 -18.50 -20.26
CA ILE A 6 -12.74 -18.11 -18.85
C ILE A 6 -11.57 -18.68 -18.06
N PHE A 7 -10.91 -17.82 -17.28
CA PHE A 7 -9.80 -18.18 -16.39
C PHE A 7 -10.18 -17.77 -14.97
N PRO A 8 -10.83 -18.67 -14.20
CA PRO A 8 -11.27 -18.37 -12.85
C PRO A 8 -10.08 -18.27 -11.90
N PHE A 9 -10.23 -17.48 -10.85
CA PHE A 9 -9.37 -17.56 -9.68
C PHE A 9 -9.63 -18.85 -8.92
N LEU A 10 -8.57 -19.60 -8.65
CA LEU A 10 -8.55 -20.72 -7.71
C LEU A 10 -7.95 -20.21 -6.40
N TRP A 11 -8.80 -20.02 -5.41
CA TRP A 11 -8.36 -19.54 -4.10
C TRP A 11 -7.71 -20.66 -3.30
N MET A 12 -6.41 -20.51 -3.09
CA MET A 12 -5.56 -21.46 -2.35
C MET A 12 -5.46 -21.01 -0.89
N ARG A 13 -5.94 -21.85 0.03
CA ARG A 13 -5.98 -21.55 1.47
C ARG A 13 -5.25 -22.59 2.32
N GLY A 14 -4.52 -23.54 1.68
CA GLY A 14 -3.94 -24.69 2.32
C GLY A 14 -4.95 -25.84 2.49
N GLU A 15 -5.80 -26.04 1.50
CA GLU A 15 -6.74 -27.17 1.44
C GLU A 15 -5.98 -28.51 1.32
N SER A 16 -6.68 -29.61 1.65
CA SER A 16 -6.11 -30.93 1.44
C SER A 16 -5.90 -31.23 -0.04
N GLU A 17 -4.93 -32.08 -0.34
CA GLU A 17 -4.68 -32.58 -1.70
C GLU A 17 -5.94 -33.09 -2.41
N GLU A 18 -6.82 -33.82 -1.70
CA GLU A 18 -8.08 -34.33 -2.24
C GLU A 18 -8.99 -33.19 -2.73
N VAL A 19 -9.08 -32.10 -1.96
CA VAL A 19 -9.91 -30.94 -2.31
C VAL A 19 -9.32 -30.26 -3.54
N ILE A 20 -8.03 -29.98 -3.56
CA ILE A 20 -7.36 -29.31 -4.70
C ILE A 20 -7.55 -30.12 -5.97
N ARG A 21 -7.35 -31.44 -5.93
CA ARG A 21 -7.54 -32.30 -7.09
C ARG A 21 -9.00 -32.33 -7.57
N THR A 22 -9.94 -32.37 -6.64
CA THR A 22 -11.38 -32.36 -6.95
C THR A 22 -11.79 -31.05 -7.62
N GLU A 23 -11.32 -29.91 -7.11
CA GLU A 23 -11.61 -28.60 -7.71
C GLU A 23 -11.04 -28.50 -9.12
N MET A 24 -9.80 -28.88 -9.34
CA MET A 24 -9.19 -28.89 -10.67
C MET A 24 -9.93 -29.81 -11.64
N GLU A 25 -10.44 -30.94 -11.19
CA GLU A 25 -11.27 -31.84 -11.97
C GLU A 25 -12.59 -31.14 -12.40
N LYS A 26 -13.32 -30.54 -11.45
CA LYS A 26 -14.59 -29.86 -11.71
C LYS A 26 -14.43 -28.67 -12.65
N ILE A 27 -13.36 -27.92 -12.49
CA ILE A 27 -13.02 -26.80 -13.39
C ILE A 27 -12.82 -27.36 -14.83
N SER A 28 -12.04 -28.42 -14.97
CA SER A 28 -11.78 -29.06 -16.27
C SER A 28 -13.04 -29.65 -16.89
N GLU A 29 -13.91 -30.31 -16.11
CA GLU A 29 -15.21 -30.84 -16.55
C GLU A 29 -16.16 -29.74 -17.08
N SER A 30 -16.03 -28.52 -16.53
CA SER A 30 -16.74 -27.32 -16.99
C SER A 30 -16.16 -26.74 -18.30
N ASN A 31 -15.26 -27.47 -18.97
CA ASN A 31 -14.56 -27.04 -20.18
C ASN A 31 -13.70 -25.81 -20.02
N ILE A 32 -13.26 -25.49 -18.80
CA ILE A 32 -12.30 -24.42 -18.49
C ILE A 32 -10.89 -24.97 -18.69
N ARG A 33 -9.99 -24.19 -19.29
CA ARG A 33 -8.66 -24.63 -19.70
C ARG A 33 -7.51 -23.89 -19.02
N ALA A 34 -7.80 -22.96 -18.13
CA ALA A 34 -6.80 -22.29 -17.32
C ALA A 34 -7.37 -21.86 -15.97
N VAL A 35 -6.49 -21.68 -15.00
CA VAL A 35 -6.82 -21.13 -13.68
C VAL A 35 -5.78 -20.08 -13.30
N CYS A 36 -6.18 -19.11 -12.49
CA CYS A 36 -5.28 -18.20 -11.81
C CYS A 36 -5.22 -18.59 -10.33
N LEU A 37 -4.06 -19.01 -9.85
CA LEU A 37 -3.86 -19.35 -8.44
C LEU A 37 -3.76 -18.06 -7.63
N GLU A 38 -4.53 -17.96 -6.58
CA GLU A 38 -4.55 -16.84 -5.67
C GLU A 38 -4.47 -17.31 -4.22
N ALA A 39 -3.45 -16.86 -3.48
CA ALA A 39 -3.39 -17.04 -2.05
C ALA A 39 -4.45 -16.16 -1.36
N ARG A 40 -5.45 -16.78 -0.65
CA ARG A 40 -6.57 -16.03 -0.03
C ARG A 40 -7.12 -16.62 1.27
N PRO A 41 -6.49 -16.40 2.39
CA PRO A 41 -5.06 -16.34 2.62
C PRO A 41 -4.46 -17.75 2.60
N HIS A 42 -3.31 -17.93 2.00
CA HIS A 42 -2.54 -19.16 2.17
C HIS A 42 -1.61 -19.01 3.37
N PRO A 43 -1.58 -19.97 4.31
CA PRO A 43 -0.82 -19.83 5.57
C PRO A 43 0.69 -19.79 5.36
N ASP A 44 1.19 -20.26 4.23
CA ASP A 44 2.61 -20.40 3.92
C ASP A 44 2.90 -20.01 2.45
N PHE A 45 2.41 -18.85 2.02
CA PHE A 45 2.64 -18.37 0.64
C PHE A 45 4.13 -18.21 0.35
N ALA A 46 4.57 -18.70 -0.82
CA ALA A 46 5.97 -18.79 -1.24
C ALA A 46 6.88 -19.56 -0.27
N GLY A 47 6.30 -20.42 0.57
CA GLY A 47 6.98 -21.40 1.45
C GLY A 47 6.69 -22.84 1.04
N GLU A 48 7.18 -23.81 1.82
CA GLU A 48 7.07 -25.25 1.51
C GLU A 48 5.62 -25.70 1.33
N GLY A 49 4.67 -25.19 2.15
CA GLY A 49 3.26 -25.52 2.02
C GLY A 49 2.67 -25.02 0.71
N TRP A 50 3.02 -23.81 0.30
CA TRP A 50 2.60 -23.26 -0.98
C TRP A 50 3.15 -24.06 -2.16
N TRP A 51 4.44 -24.42 -2.12
CA TRP A 51 5.06 -25.23 -3.19
C TRP A 51 4.40 -26.59 -3.32
N HIS A 52 4.10 -27.24 -2.18
CA HIS A 52 3.37 -28.50 -2.17
C HIS A 52 2.00 -28.38 -2.87
N ASP A 53 1.23 -27.36 -2.54
CA ASP A 53 -0.11 -27.19 -3.10
C ASP A 53 -0.07 -26.80 -4.58
N VAL A 54 0.89 -25.97 -4.99
CA VAL A 54 1.12 -25.64 -6.40
C VAL A 54 1.57 -26.86 -7.21
N ASP A 55 2.36 -27.76 -6.64
CA ASP A 55 2.78 -29.01 -7.28
C ASP A 55 1.56 -29.91 -7.59
N ILE A 56 0.58 -29.97 -6.68
CA ILE A 56 -0.68 -30.72 -6.91
C ILE A 56 -1.45 -30.11 -8.06
N VAL A 57 -1.62 -28.76 -8.07
CA VAL A 57 -2.32 -28.06 -9.16
C VAL A 57 -1.59 -28.27 -10.48
N LEU A 58 -0.26 -28.20 -10.48
CA LEU A 58 0.57 -28.39 -11.67
C LEU A 58 0.44 -29.81 -12.24
N ASP A 59 0.43 -30.83 -11.38
CA ASP A 59 0.17 -32.23 -11.77
C ASP A 59 -1.20 -32.39 -12.42
N GLU A 60 -2.26 -31.86 -11.82
CA GLU A 60 -3.62 -31.90 -12.38
C GLU A 60 -3.74 -31.09 -13.68
N ALA A 61 -3.09 -29.93 -13.77
CA ALA A 61 -3.08 -29.13 -14.98
C ALA A 61 -2.43 -29.87 -16.14
N LYS A 62 -1.28 -30.53 -15.92
CA LYS A 62 -0.60 -31.36 -16.92
C LYS A 62 -1.47 -32.51 -17.40
N LYS A 63 -2.09 -33.25 -16.48
CA LYS A 63 -2.99 -34.40 -16.80
C LYS A 63 -4.16 -33.97 -17.69
N ARG A 64 -4.67 -32.76 -17.48
CA ARG A 64 -5.90 -32.24 -18.14
C ARG A 64 -5.62 -31.27 -19.28
N GLY A 65 -4.34 -30.99 -19.58
CA GLY A 65 -3.96 -30.02 -20.62
C GLY A 65 -4.36 -28.58 -20.30
N MET A 66 -4.44 -28.24 -19.00
CA MET A 66 -4.78 -26.92 -18.51
C MET A 66 -3.54 -26.04 -18.37
N LYS A 67 -3.76 -24.75 -18.23
CA LYS A 67 -2.74 -23.72 -17.99
C LYS A 67 -2.94 -23.06 -16.63
N ILE A 68 -1.88 -22.47 -16.11
CA ILE A 68 -1.82 -21.83 -14.81
C ILE A 68 -1.32 -20.41 -14.96
N TRP A 69 -1.98 -19.47 -14.30
CA TRP A 69 -1.47 -18.16 -13.93
C TRP A 69 -1.30 -18.10 -12.43
N ILE A 70 -0.44 -17.23 -11.94
CA ILE A 70 -0.20 -17.05 -10.50
C ILE A 70 -0.43 -15.58 -10.17
N LEU A 71 -1.31 -15.28 -9.22
CA LEU A 71 -1.44 -13.94 -8.67
C LEU A 71 -0.15 -13.61 -7.91
N ASP A 72 0.39 -12.45 -8.18
CA ASP A 72 1.77 -12.09 -7.87
C ASP A 72 1.97 -11.49 -6.48
N ASP A 73 1.12 -11.83 -5.51
CA ASP A 73 1.36 -11.53 -4.11
C ASP A 73 0.55 -12.45 -3.18
N ALA A 74 0.87 -12.43 -1.89
CA ALA A 74 0.15 -13.17 -0.84
C ALA A 74 -1.25 -12.59 -0.57
N HIS A 75 -1.47 -11.34 -0.93
CA HIS A 75 -2.71 -10.59 -0.70
C HIS A 75 -3.01 -9.66 -1.87
N PHE A 76 -4.28 -9.35 -2.01
CA PHE A 76 -4.80 -8.25 -2.81
C PHE A 76 -4.74 -6.93 -2.01
N PRO A 77 -4.36 -5.80 -2.61
CA PRO A 77 -3.79 -5.64 -3.95
C PRO A 77 -2.32 -6.01 -4.03
N THR A 78 -1.80 -6.28 -5.23
CA THR A 78 -0.37 -6.52 -5.46
C THR A 78 0.48 -5.37 -4.93
N GLY A 79 1.51 -5.69 -4.15
CA GLY A 79 2.45 -4.71 -3.60
C GLY A 79 2.74 -4.87 -2.11
N GLN A 80 2.24 -5.93 -1.49
CA GLN A 80 2.55 -6.24 -0.09
C GLN A 80 3.84 -7.05 0.06
N ALA A 81 4.41 -7.50 -1.06
CA ALA A 81 5.68 -8.21 -1.11
C ALA A 81 5.76 -9.37 -0.11
N ASN A 82 4.73 -10.24 -0.12
CA ASN A 82 4.60 -11.37 0.80
C ASN A 82 4.65 -10.94 2.29
N GLY A 83 4.22 -9.73 2.62
CA GLY A 83 4.20 -9.22 3.99
C GLY A 83 5.58 -8.95 4.60
N LEU A 84 6.64 -8.86 3.81
CA LEU A 84 8.01 -8.75 4.32
C LEU A 84 8.41 -7.34 4.77
N LEU A 85 7.70 -6.31 4.31
CA LEU A 85 8.11 -4.93 4.53
C LEU A 85 8.14 -4.54 6.02
N PRO A 86 7.09 -4.75 6.83
CA PRO A 86 7.07 -4.26 8.19
C PRO A 86 8.19 -4.82 9.08
N GLU A 87 8.57 -6.07 8.85
CA GLU A 87 9.52 -6.77 9.70
C GLU A 87 10.96 -6.72 9.19
N LYS A 88 11.15 -6.87 7.87
CA LYS A 88 12.49 -7.02 7.28
C LYS A 88 13.00 -5.79 6.56
N TYR A 89 12.10 -4.99 5.97
CA TYR A 89 12.46 -3.87 5.10
C TYR A 89 11.60 -2.62 5.37
N PRO A 90 11.42 -2.18 6.63
CA PRO A 90 10.54 -1.07 6.95
C PRO A 90 10.93 0.24 6.25
N GLU A 91 12.21 0.43 5.93
CA GLU A 91 12.73 1.57 5.19
C GLU A 91 12.29 1.59 3.72
N ARG A 92 11.82 0.45 3.20
CA ARG A 92 11.34 0.28 1.82
C ARG A 92 9.83 0.47 1.70
N ALA A 93 9.13 0.67 2.82
CA ALA A 93 7.72 0.95 2.80
C ALA A 93 7.42 2.25 2.04
N ARG A 94 6.23 2.32 1.46
CA ARG A 94 5.74 3.51 0.78
C ARG A 94 5.76 4.70 1.72
N ARG A 95 6.18 5.85 1.17
CA ARG A 95 6.19 7.13 1.86
C ARG A 95 5.23 8.09 1.19
N TYR A 96 4.57 8.88 2.00
CA TYR A 96 3.63 9.90 1.58
C TYR A 96 4.11 11.26 2.02
N LEU A 97 3.96 12.24 1.15
CA LEU A 97 4.01 13.64 1.52
C LEU A 97 2.64 14.01 2.08
N TYR A 98 2.61 14.43 3.32
CA TYR A 98 1.38 14.85 3.98
C TYR A 98 1.50 16.31 4.43
N THR A 99 0.41 17.07 4.27
CA THR A 99 0.36 18.47 4.62
C THR A 99 -0.80 18.70 5.58
N GLN A 100 -0.51 19.33 6.70
CA GLN A 100 -1.51 19.83 7.63
C GLN A 100 -1.30 21.32 7.84
N PHE A 101 -2.32 22.01 8.31
CA PHE A 101 -2.19 23.43 8.64
C PHE A 101 -2.95 23.83 9.89
N VAL A 102 -2.53 24.96 10.46
CA VAL A 102 -3.23 25.67 11.52
C VAL A 102 -3.26 27.15 11.15
N GLU A 103 -4.26 27.88 11.61
CA GLU A 103 -4.34 29.33 11.45
C GLU A 103 -4.09 30.04 12.77
N ALA A 104 -3.38 31.16 12.69
CA ALA A 104 -3.15 32.07 13.81
C ALA A 104 -3.43 33.50 13.37
N THR A 105 -4.13 34.27 14.21
CA THR A 105 -4.38 35.69 13.95
C THR A 105 -3.58 36.53 14.92
N GLY A 106 -2.59 37.25 14.39
CA GLY A 106 -1.69 38.10 15.12
C GLY A 106 -2.16 39.56 15.26
N PRO A 107 -1.38 40.37 16.03
CA PRO A 107 -0.05 40.01 16.51
C PRO A 107 -0.05 39.14 17.77
N ILE A 108 0.76 38.06 17.77
CA ILE A 108 0.93 37.19 18.94
C ILE A 108 2.45 36.98 19.14
N PRO A 109 3.04 37.52 20.21
CA PRO A 109 4.45 37.23 20.51
C PRO A 109 4.63 35.81 21.02
N CYS A 110 5.70 35.15 20.60
CA CYS A 110 6.09 33.81 21.03
C CYS A 110 4.97 32.77 20.95
N ALA A 111 4.15 32.82 19.88
CA ALA A 111 3.14 31.80 19.67
C ALA A 111 3.80 30.43 19.55
N GLN A 112 3.15 29.42 20.13
CA GLN A 112 3.64 28.04 20.09
C GLN A 112 2.61 27.13 19.41
N VAL A 113 3.09 26.28 18.52
CA VAL A 113 2.31 25.26 17.84
C VAL A 113 3.00 23.90 18.01
N ASP A 114 2.28 22.95 18.58
CA ASP A 114 2.74 21.57 18.64
C ASP A 114 2.53 20.93 17.24
N VAL A 115 3.62 20.81 16.49
CA VAL A 115 3.58 20.28 15.13
C VAL A 115 3.35 18.77 15.10
N GLU A 116 3.68 18.06 16.18
CA GLU A 116 3.36 16.63 16.30
C GLU A 116 1.85 16.40 16.39
N LEU A 117 1.11 17.31 17.01
CA LEU A 117 -0.35 17.22 17.05
C LEU A 117 -1.00 17.37 15.67
N LEU A 118 -0.38 18.17 14.79
CA LEU A 118 -0.86 18.35 13.43
C LEU A 118 -0.62 17.11 12.56
N ALA A 119 0.40 16.35 12.89
CA ALA A 119 0.76 15.14 12.15
C ALA A 119 -0.02 13.89 12.58
N LYS A 120 -0.89 13.98 13.55
CA LYS A 120 -1.71 12.84 13.96
C LYS A 120 -2.64 12.43 12.85
N LYS A 121 -2.62 11.11 12.55
CA LYS A 121 -3.63 10.50 11.69
C LYS A 121 -5.02 10.83 12.24
N GLN A 122 -5.89 11.35 11.39
CA GLN A 122 -7.28 11.54 11.78
C GLN A 122 -7.93 10.17 12.01
N PHE A 123 -8.64 10.04 13.13
CA PHE A 123 -9.38 8.83 13.45
C PHE A 123 -10.47 8.60 12.41
N THR A 124 -10.49 7.41 11.83
CA THR A 124 -11.53 6.96 10.93
C THR A 124 -12.39 5.87 11.62
N TRP A 125 -13.59 5.62 11.12
CA TRP A 125 -14.42 4.54 11.64
C TRP A 125 -13.75 3.16 11.52
N MET A 126 -12.81 2.98 10.57
CA MET A 126 -12.01 1.77 10.39
C MET A 126 -11.02 1.53 11.54
N ASP A 127 -10.70 2.57 12.28
CA ASP A 127 -9.79 2.51 13.44
C ASP A 127 -10.55 2.23 14.76
N PHE A 128 -11.88 2.08 14.68
CA PHE A 128 -12.69 1.78 15.84
C PHE A 128 -12.29 0.42 16.46
N GLY A 129 -11.92 0.45 17.73
CA GLY A 129 -11.46 -0.75 18.46
C GLY A 129 -9.98 -1.09 18.27
N LYS A 130 -9.22 -0.37 17.42
CA LYS A 130 -7.76 -0.53 17.32
C LYS A 130 -7.05 0.33 18.38
N PRO A 131 -5.91 -0.14 18.93
CA PRO A 131 -5.08 0.69 19.78
C PRO A 131 -4.65 1.96 19.05
N GLN A 132 -4.89 3.12 19.66
CA GLN A 132 -4.37 4.38 19.13
C GLN A 132 -2.86 4.42 19.36
N VAL A 133 -2.08 4.14 18.34
CA VAL A 133 -0.64 4.37 18.36
C VAL A 133 -0.43 5.85 18.07
N LYS A 134 0.21 6.57 18.99
CA LYS A 134 0.63 7.95 18.70
C LYS A 134 1.73 7.86 17.64
N PRO A 135 1.56 8.45 16.46
CA PRO A 135 2.69 8.59 15.55
C PRO A 135 3.73 9.46 16.28
N VAL A 136 4.91 8.92 16.49
CA VAL A 136 6.06 9.72 16.89
C VAL A 136 6.61 10.31 15.61
N LEU A 137 6.36 11.58 15.35
CA LEU A 137 7.08 12.30 14.31
C LEU A 137 8.54 12.43 14.76
N ASP A 138 9.41 11.73 14.07
CA ASP A 138 10.81 12.10 14.09
C ASP A 138 10.92 13.49 13.41
N GLU A 139 11.57 14.45 14.04
CA GLU A 139 11.83 15.79 13.47
C GLU A 139 12.46 15.71 12.07
N LYS A 140 13.19 14.64 11.78
CA LYS A 140 13.73 14.35 10.44
C LYS A 140 12.68 14.07 9.37
N GLN A 141 11.44 13.81 9.76
CA GLN A 141 10.32 13.61 8.83
C GLN A 141 9.63 14.92 8.48
N ILE A 142 9.84 15.99 9.24
CA ILE A 142 9.34 17.33 8.89
C ILE A 142 10.21 17.87 7.76
N LEU A 143 9.57 18.11 6.62
CA LEU A 143 10.24 18.62 5.42
C LEU A 143 10.27 20.13 5.39
N SER A 144 9.19 20.78 5.80
CA SER A 144 9.11 22.23 5.92
C SER A 144 7.95 22.67 6.81
N VAL A 145 8.12 23.84 7.42
CA VAL A 145 7.06 24.59 8.06
C VAL A 145 7.04 25.98 7.42
N THR A 146 5.93 26.37 6.79
CA THR A 146 5.84 27.62 6.05
C THR A 146 4.54 28.35 6.36
N ALA A 147 4.62 29.62 6.71
CA ALA A 147 3.46 30.46 6.97
C ALA A 147 3.16 31.40 5.80
N TYR A 148 1.90 31.47 5.42
CA TYR A 148 1.37 32.38 4.40
C TYR A 148 0.31 33.28 5.02
N GLN A 149 0.29 34.55 4.63
CA GLN A 149 -0.78 35.45 5.05
C GLN A 149 -2.09 35.08 4.33
N VAL A 150 -3.18 34.96 5.07
CA VAL A 150 -4.51 34.74 4.52
C VAL A 150 -5.06 36.09 4.04
N ILE A 151 -5.23 36.24 2.74
CA ILE A 151 -5.77 37.43 2.13
C ILE A 151 -7.32 37.42 2.21
N ARG A 152 -7.92 36.29 1.83
CA ARG A 152 -9.37 36.08 1.92
C ARG A 152 -9.73 34.59 1.74
N GLY A 153 -10.35 33.97 2.74
CA GLY A 153 -10.74 32.56 2.67
C GLY A 153 -9.53 31.66 2.42
N ASP A 154 -9.49 30.96 1.28
CA ASP A 154 -8.37 30.10 0.90
C ASP A 154 -7.33 30.80 0.01
N ILE A 155 -7.49 32.10 -0.23
CA ILE A 155 -6.51 32.88 -0.99
C ILE A 155 -5.40 33.33 -0.03
N LEU A 156 -4.18 32.90 -0.33
CA LEU A 156 -2.98 33.18 0.44
C LEU A 156 -2.09 34.19 -0.28
N SER A 157 -1.13 34.78 0.46
CA SER A 157 -0.07 35.59 -0.14
C SER A 157 0.81 34.76 -1.07
N GLU A 158 1.38 35.41 -2.09
CA GLU A 158 2.31 34.75 -3.02
C GLU A 158 3.63 34.34 -2.34
N GLU A 159 4.07 35.17 -1.38
CA GLU A 159 5.29 34.91 -0.62
C GLU A 159 4.93 34.30 0.74
N GLY A 160 5.68 33.25 1.12
CA GLY A 160 5.59 32.58 2.41
C GLY A 160 6.82 32.87 3.27
N THR A 161 6.66 32.72 4.57
CA THR A 161 7.75 32.77 5.54
C THR A 161 8.16 31.35 5.92
N ASP A 162 9.43 30.98 5.67
CA ASP A 162 9.97 29.69 6.11
C ASP A 162 10.20 29.72 7.61
N LEU A 163 9.60 28.78 8.34
CA LEU A 163 9.65 28.63 9.78
C LEU A 163 10.26 27.28 10.19
N THR A 164 10.86 26.54 9.26
CA THR A 164 11.37 25.19 9.49
C THR A 164 12.38 25.17 10.64
N GLU A 165 13.30 26.13 10.65
CA GLU A 165 14.33 26.24 11.69
C GLU A 165 13.79 26.72 13.06
N ASN A 166 12.53 27.17 13.09
CA ASN A 166 11.85 27.61 14.31
C ASN A 166 11.20 26.47 15.08
N VAL A 167 11.23 25.25 14.52
CA VAL A 167 10.74 24.03 15.19
C VAL A 167 11.87 23.46 16.05
N LYS A 168 11.62 23.31 17.35
CA LYS A 168 12.51 22.65 18.29
C LYS A 168 11.71 21.69 19.17
N ASP A 169 12.18 20.47 19.30
CA ASP A 169 11.53 19.43 20.12
C ASP A 169 10.02 19.26 19.76
N GLY A 170 9.66 19.33 18.45
CA GLY A 170 8.29 19.22 17.99
C GLY A 170 7.42 20.46 18.20
N ILE A 171 7.98 21.57 18.73
CA ILE A 171 7.26 22.83 18.96
C ILE A 171 7.78 23.90 18.00
N LEU A 172 6.89 24.43 17.17
CA LEU A 172 7.12 25.66 16.43
C LEU A 172 6.97 26.85 17.39
N THR A 173 7.95 27.74 17.45
CA THR A 173 7.82 29.01 18.16
C THR A 173 8.02 30.17 17.17
N TRP A 174 7.05 31.10 17.11
CA TRP A 174 7.07 32.18 16.16
C TRP A 174 6.31 33.41 16.66
N ASP A 175 6.85 34.59 16.36
CA ASP A 175 6.14 35.87 16.58
C ASP A 175 5.20 36.08 15.41
N VAL A 176 3.90 35.80 15.60
CA VAL A 176 2.89 35.96 14.53
C VAL A 176 2.69 37.44 14.25
N PRO A 177 2.95 37.91 13.00
CA PRO A 177 2.70 39.30 12.63
C PRO A 177 1.22 39.65 12.60
N GLU A 178 0.92 40.97 12.46
CA GLU A 178 -0.47 41.41 12.26
C GLU A 178 -1.13 40.72 11.06
N GLY A 179 -2.41 40.36 11.21
CA GLY A 179 -3.18 39.63 10.20
C GLY A 179 -3.40 38.16 10.55
N THR A 180 -4.06 37.43 9.67
CA THR A 180 -4.28 36.02 9.79
C THR A 180 -3.27 35.26 8.94
N TRP A 181 -2.68 34.24 9.51
CA TRP A 181 -1.63 33.44 8.90
C TRP A 181 -2.01 31.97 8.93
N ARG A 182 -1.81 31.29 7.79
CA ARG A 182 -1.95 29.85 7.68
C ARG A 182 -0.56 29.22 7.69
N ILE A 183 -0.31 28.38 8.67
CA ILE A 183 0.99 27.73 8.92
C ILE A 183 0.86 26.29 8.45
N PHE A 184 1.53 25.96 7.36
CA PHE A 184 1.59 24.59 6.82
C PHE A 184 2.75 23.82 7.41
N VAL A 185 2.49 22.59 7.78
CA VAL A 185 3.51 21.61 8.17
C VAL A 185 3.49 20.50 7.12
N ASN A 186 4.58 20.35 6.39
CA ASN A 186 4.77 19.31 5.41
C ASN A 186 5.71 18.25 5.99
N PHE A 187 5.30 17.01 5.97
CA PHE A 187 6.08 15.91 6.52
C PHE A 187 5.92 14.63 5.72
N MET A 188 6.91 13.74 5.83
CA MET A 188 6.82 12.39 5.28
C MET A 188 6.26 11.42 6.32
N THR A 189 5.39 10.53 5.87
CA THR A 189 4.84 9.45 6.70
C THR A 189 4.71 8.15 5.91
N THR A 190 4.77 7.02 6.60
CA THR A 190 4.38 5.72 6.07
C THR A 190 2.98 5.31 6.53
N ASP A 191 2.39 6.06 7.47
CA ASP A 191 1.09 5.76 8.09
C ASP A 191 -0.05 6.50 7.37
N PHE A 192 -0.22 6.19 6.09
CA PHE A 192 -1.29 6.71 5.25
C PHE A 192 -1.68 5.69 4.18
N GLY A 193 -2.91 5.72 3.68
CA GLY A 193 -3.37 4.85 2.60
C GLY A 193 -3.22 3.37 2.95
N ALA A 194 -2.46 2.63 2.14
CA ALA A 194 -2.19 1.20 2.35
C ALA A 194 -1.27 0.89 3.55
N GLY A 195 -0.75 1.94 4.22
CA GLY A 195 0.11 1.77 5.40
C GLY A 195 1.54 1.32 5.07
N PRO A 196 2.30 0.95 6.14
CA PRO A 196 3.70 0.55 6.00
C PRO A 196 3.90 -0.84 5.40
N GLU A 197 2.82 -1.55 5.11
CA GLU A 197 2.85 -2.92 4.58
C GLU A 197 3.03 -2.95 3.06
N TYR A 198 3.02 -1.80 2.40
CA TYR A 198 2.96 -1.70 0.94
C TYR A 198 4.23 -1.13 0.34
N ILE A 199 4.68 -1.71 -0.79
CA ILE A 199 5.90 -1.25 -1.47
C ILE A 199 5.76 0.17 -2.02
N ASN A 200 6.90 0.84 -2.18
CA ASN A 200 7.00 2.10 -2.88
C ASN A 200 7.32 1.86 -4.37
N TYR A 201 6.32 1.96 -5.24
CA TYR A 201 6.47 1.68 -6.68
C TYR A 201 7.42 2.61 -7.42
N ILE A 202 7.81 3.73 -6.85
CA ILE A 202 8.79 4.65 -7.45
C ILE A 202 10.22 4.45 -6.90
N ASP A 203 10.40 3.50 -5.99
CA ASP A 203 11.69 3.10 -5.43
C ASP A 203 12.06 1.70 -5.95
N GLU A 204 13.10 1.62 -6.78
CA GLU A 204 13.56 0.35 -7.37
C GLU A 204 13.88 -0.70 -6.32
N ASP A 205 14.52 -0.33 -5.23
CA ASP A 205 14.87 -1.27 -4.16
C ASP A 205 13.63 -1.79 -3.43
N SER A 206 12.59 -0.97 -3.30
CA SER A 206 11.32 -1.41 -2.75
C SER A 206 10.61 -2.42 -3.66
N VAL A 207 10.54 -2.12 -4.96
CA VAL A 207 9.97 -3.04 -5.96
C VAL A 207 10.76 -4.35 -6.02
N ARG A 208 12.08 -4.30 -5.83
CA ARG A 208 12.95 -5.48 -5.80
C ARG A 208 12.55 -6.46 -4.68
N VAL A 209 12.06 -5.98 -3.54
CA VAL A 209 11.55 -6.86 -2.47
C VAL A 209 10.41 -7.74 -2.99
N LEU A 210 9.45 -7.17 -3.73
CA LEU A 210 8.37 -7.94 -4.35
C LEU A 210 8.91 -8.93 -5.40
N ILE A 211 9.80 -8.45 -6.27
CA ILE A 211 10.37 -9.30 -7.32
C ILE A 211 11.07 -10.52 -6.73
N GLU A 212 11.94 -10.31 -5.75
CA GLU A 212 12.73 -11.39 -5.14
C GLU A 212 11.87 -12.34 -4.31
N SER A 213 10.91 -11.80 -3.54
CA SER A 213 10.10 -12.61 -2.64
C SER A 213 9.00 -13.40 -3.33
N VAL A 214 8.54 -12.96 -4.49
CA VAL A 214 7.44 -13.59 -5.21
C VAL A 214 7.87 -14.12 -6.57
N TYR A 215 8.25 -13.25 -7.49
CA TYR A 215 8.53 -13.65 -8.88
C TYR A 215 9.73 -14.58 -8.99
N GLU A 216 10.87 -14.19 -8.43
CA GLU A 216 12.07 -15.01 -8.47
C GLU A 216 11.93 -16.29 -7.65
N ALA A 217 11.22 -16.24 -6.52
CA ALA A 217 10.93 -17.42 -5.72
C ALA A 217 10.17 -18.47 -6.53
N HIS A 218 9.08 -18.08 -7.21
CA HIS A 218 8.32 -18.98 -8.08
C HIS A 218 9.13 -19.44 -9.29
N TYR A 219 9.87 -18.51 -9.93
CA TYR A 219 10.70 -18.86 -11.06
C TYR A 219 11.79 -19.88 -10.71
N LYS A 220 12.39 -19.74 -9.54
CA LYS A 220 13.38 -20.68 -9.04
C LYS A 220 12.83 -22.11 -8.86
N HIS A 221 11.58 -22.22 -8.38
CA HIS A 221 10.92 -23.52 -8.18
C HIS A 221 10.41 -24.13 -9.48
N TYR A 222 9.86 -23.31 -10.39
CA TYR A 222 9.11 -23.76 -11.56
C TYR A 222 9.70 -23.32 -12.89
N LYS A 223 10.99 -23.05 -12.94
CA LYS A 223 11.70 -22.56 -14.14
C LYS A 223 11.35 -23.33 -15.40
N ASP A 224 11.27 -24.66 -15.32
CA ASP A 224 11.03 -25.52 -16.47
C ASP A 224 9.56 -25.57 -16.90
N GLU A 225 8.64 -25.02 -16.10
CA GLU A 225 7.20 -24.98 -16.35
C GLU A 225 6.74 -23.62 -16.93
N PHE A 226 7.51 -22.57 -16.72
CA PHE A 226 7.21 -21.26 -17.31
C PHE A 226 7.28 -21.31 -18.85
N GLY A 227 6.25 -20.73 -19.49
CA GLY A 227 6.05 -20.80 -20.93
C GLY A 227 5.46 -22.12 -21.44
N LYS A 228 5.23 -23.10 -20.55
CA LYS A 228 4.59 -24.40 -20.87
C LYS A 228 3.25 -24.54 -20.16
N THR A 229 3.24 -24.93 -18.90
CA THR A 229 2.05 -25.09 -18.08
C THR A 229 1.76 -23.80 -17.33
N ILE A 230 2.76 -23.15 -16.76
CA ILE A 230 2.65 -21.83 -16.13
C ILE A 230 2.88 -20.77 -17.21
N LEU A 231 1.86 -19.95 -17.49
CA LEU A 231 1.93 -18.94 -18.53
C LEU A 231 2.53 -17.62 -18.03
N GLY A 232 2.42 -17.33 -16.74
CA GLY A 232 2.93 -16.11 -16.15
C GLY A 232 2.23 -15.73 -14.86
N PHE A 233 2.40 -14.46 -14.51
CA PHE A 233 1.79 -13.86 -13.33
C PHE A 233 0.62 -12.98 -13.72
N PHE A 234 -0.33 -12.85 -12.83
CA PHE A 234 -1.42 -11.89 -12.88
C PHE A 234 -1.21 -10.88 -11.75
N SER A 235 -1.13 -9.61 -12.11
CA SER A 235 -0.99 -8.51 -11.15
C SER A 235 -2.34 -7.85 -10.95
N ASP A 236 -2.79 -7.73 -9.69
CA ASP A 236 -4.12 -7.24 -9.37
C ASP A 236 -4.06 -5.88 -8.67
N GLU A 237 -4.60 -4.87 -9.36
CA GLU A 237 -4.75 -3.48 -8.90
C GLU A 237 -3.52 -2.90 -8.18
N PRO A 238 -2.30 -3.02 -8.72
CA PRO A 238 -1.16 -2.32 -8.15
C PRO A 238 -1.41 -0.81 -8.25
N GLY A 239 -1.31 -0.11 -7.13
CA GLY A 239 -1.71 1.29 -7.12
C GLY A 239 -0.88 2.15 -6.17
N PHE A 240 -0.93 3.46 -6.40
CA PHE A 240 -0.25 4.41 -5.50
C PHE A 240 -1.02 4.63 -4.20
N TYR A 241 -2.33 4.43 -4.17
CA TYR A 241 -3.20 4.58 -2.99
C TYR A 241 -2.87 5.84 -2.18
N ASN A 242 -2.68 6.94 -2.91
CA ASN A 242 -2.28 8.24 -2.36
C ASN A 242 -3.47 9.13 -1.97
N THR A 243 -4.67 8.56 -1.99
CA THR A 243 -5.89 9.21 -1.53
C THR A 243 -6.55 8.37 -0.44
N ASP A 244 -7.30 9.00 0.43
CA ASP A 244 -8.15 8.34 1.44
C ASP A 244 -9.43 7.82 0.74
N ASP A 245 -9.26 6.95 -0.26
CA ASP A 245 -10.29 6.53 -1.23
C ASP A 245 -11.50 5.84 -0.60
N LEU A 246 -11.43 5.48 0.66
CA LEU A 246 -12.56 4.94 1.40
C LEU A 246 -13.47 6.03 2.01
N LYS A 247 -13.11 7.29 1.89
CA LYS A 247 -14.08 8.37 2.11
C LYS A 247 -14.94 8.48 0.85
N MET A 248 -16.08 7.83 0.87
CA MET A 248 -17.20 8.10 -0.04
C MET A 248 -17.74 9.53 0.22
N ASP A 249 -16.88 10.53 0.15
CA ASP A 249 -17.26 11.93 0.28
C ASP A 249 -17.16 12.56 -1.11
N ASP A 250 -18.29 13.06 -1.63
CA ASP A 250 -18.42 13.68 -2.95
C ASP A 250 -17.50 14.90 -3.16
N LYS A 251 -16.69 15.26 -2.15
CA LYS A 251 -15.72 16.36 -2.19
C LYS A 251 -14.31 15.98 -2.61
N ILE A 252 -14.06 14.71 -2.94
CA ILE A 252 -12.72 14.23 -3.36
C ILE A 252 -12.24 14.96 -4.63
N GLY A 253 -13.16 15.26 -5.54
CA GLY A 253 -12.84 15.98 -6.79
C GLY A 253 -12.31 17.42 -6.60
N GLU A 254 -12.62 18.07 -5.49
CA GLU A 254 -12.20 19.46 -5.22
C GLU A 254 -10.80 19.56 -4.60
N LYS A 255 -10.25 18.45 -4.05
CA LYS A 255 -8.93 18.43 -3.43
C LYS A 255 -7.80 17.90 -4.33
N MET A 256 -8.14 17.44 -5.53
CA MET A 256 -7.18 16.89 -6.49
C MET A 256 -6.82 17.89 -7.63
N MET A 257 -7.24 19.13 -7.54
CA MET A 257 -6.83 20.19 -8.50
C MET A 257 -5.92 21.21 -7.84
#